data_27d17b4ec064c28ce2fc12375987c622
#
_entry.id   27d17b4ec064c28ce2fc12375987c622
#
_cell.length_a   1.000
_cell.length_b   1.000
_cell.length_c   1.000
_cell.angle_alpha   90.00
_cell.angle_beta   90.00
_cell.angle_gamma   90.00
#
_symmetry.space_group_name_H-M   'P 1'
#
loop_
_entity.id
_entity.type
_entity.pdbx_description
1 polymer ?
#
loop_
_entity_poly.entity_id
_entity_poly.type
_entity_poly.pdbx_seq_one_letter_code
_entity_poly.pdbx_strand_id
1 'polypeptide(L)'
;TGLQLAQAYGALANDGVLLPVSLLKRESAPQGRRVFGAETAAVVRRMLEAMVAPDGTAPGAAVLGYRVAGKTGTVKKFGPDGYSDDRYLSLFAGMAPARDPRVVMVVMLNEPRAGKFYGGQVAGPVFSAVMAETLRLLNVEPDVAIDPAVRMANAGGVR
;
A
#
# COMPACT_ATOMS: atom_id res chain seq x y z
N THR A 1 2.30 -8.20 -13.20
CA THR A 1 3.11 -6.97 -13.11
C THR A 1 2.66 -6.13 -11.92
N GLY A 2 3.54 -5.23 -11.42
CA GLY A 2 3.18 -4.29 -10.36
C GLY A 2 1.98 -3.40 -10.71
N LEU A 3 1.85 -3.02 -11.98
CA LEU A 3 0.72 -2.21 -12.45
C LEU A 3 -0.62 -2.98 -12.41
N GLN A 4 -0.62 -4.25 -12.77
CA GLN A 4 -1.83 -5.10 -12.66
C GLN A 4 -2.24 -5.28 -11.19
N LEU A 5 -1.26 -5.44 -10.28
CA LEU A 5 -1.53 -5.51 -8.85
C LEU A 5 -2.09 -4.19 -8.32
N ALA A 6 -1.51 -3.05 -8.71
CA ALA A 6 -2.04 -1.74 -8.37
C ALA A 6 -3.47 -1.53 -8.90
N GLN A 7 -3.76 -1.99 -10.11
CA GLN A 7 -5.10 -1.94 -10.68
C GLN A 7 -6.12 -2.81 -9.92
N ALA A 8 -5.71 -4.01 -9.48
CA ALA A 8 -6.56 -4.87 -8.66
C ALA A 8 -6.88 -4.23 -7.30
N TYR A 9 -5.88 -3.63 -6.64
CA TYR A 9 -6.08 -2.84 -5.42
C TYR A 9 -6.90 -1.58 -5.69
N GLY A 10 -6.76 -0.97 -6.88
CA GLY A 10 -7.60 0.13 -7.33
C GLY A 10 -9.09 -0.23 -7.39
N ALA A 11 -9.43 -1.46 -7.78
CA ALA A 11 -10.81 -1.93 -7.74
C ALA A 11 -11.33 -2.06 -6.30
N LEU A 12 -10.49 -2.52 -5.34
CA LEU A 12 -10.84 -2.53 -3.91
C LEU A 12 -11.01 -1.11 -3.35
N ALA A 13 -10.15 -0.19 -3.76
CA ALA A 13 -10.18 1.21 -3.35
C ALA A 13 -11.39 1.96 -3.92
N ASN A 14 -11.88 1.57 -5.09
CA ASN A 14 -13.00 2.19 -5.82
C ASN A 14 -14.28 1.35 -5.73
N ASP A 15 -14.60 0.84 -4.54
CA ASP A 15 -15.82 0.13 -4.19
C ASP A 15 -16.21 -0.99 -5.18
N GLY A 16 -15.21 -1.73 -5.66
CA GLY A 16 -15.40 -2.86 -6.57
C GLY A 16 -15.52 -2.49 -8.05
N VAL A 17 -15.20 -1.25 -8.41
CA VAL A 17 -15.19 -0.80 -9.81
C VAL A 17 -13.76 -0.75 -10.33
N LEU A 18 -13.44 -1.61 -11.28
CA LEU A 18 -12.16 -1.65 -11.98
C LEU A 18 -12.11 -0.55 -13.03
N LEU A 19 -11.17 0.37 -12.90
CA LEU A 19 -10.90 1.41 -13.88
C LEU A 19 -9.78 0.98 -14.84
N PRO A 20 -9.86 1.32 -16.13
CA PRO A 20 -8.75 1.12 -17.05
C PRO A 20 -7.58 2.04 -16.69
N VAL A 21 -6.38 1.49 -16.76
CA VAL A 21 -5.13 2.27 -16.56
C VAL A 21 -4.90 3.19 -17.74
N SER A 22 -4.47 4.42 -17.48
CA SER A 22 -4.01 5.37 -18.49
C SER A 22 -2.74 6.07 -18.01
N LEU A 23 -1.73 6.15 -18.85
CA LEU A 23 -0.53 6.96 -18.65
C LEU A 23 -0.71 8.37 -19.20
N LEU A 24 -1.76 8.59 -19.99
CA LEU A 24 -2.08 9.90 -20.54
C LEU A 24 -3.12 10.60 -19.66
N LYS A 25 -2.96 11.91 -19.50
CA LYS A 25 -3.97 12.76 -18.86
C LYS A 25 -5.29 12.63 -19.64
N ARG A 26 -6.38 12.40 -18.91
CA ARG A 26 -7.73 12.34 -19.47
C ARG A 26 -8.53 13.57 -19.04
N GLU A 27 -9.39 14.05 -19.90
CA GLU A 27 -10.32 15.17 -19.60
C GLU A 27 -11.53 14.68 -18.78
N SER A 28 -11.88 13.41 -18.89
CA SER A 28 -12.97 12.78 -18.16
C SER A 28 -12.56 11.46 -17.51
N ALA A 29 -13.24 11.10 -16.42
CA ALA A 29 -13.05 9.81 -15.78
C ALA A 29 -13.41 8.68 -16.76
N PRO A 30 -12.58 7.62 -16.87
CA PRO A 30 -12.88 6.49 -17.75
C PRO A 30 -14.07 5.70 -17.22
N GLN A 31 -14.84 5.10 -18.12
CA GLN A 31 -15.89 4.18 -17.72
C GLN A 31 -15.26 2.94 -17.07
N GLY A 32 -15.64 2.67 -15.81
CA GLY A 32 -15.21 1.51 -15.06
C GLY A 32 -16.14 0.30 -15.25
N ARG A 33 -15.63 -0.90 -14.94
CA ARG A 33 -16.39 -2.13 -14.91
C ARG A 33 -16.50 -2.63 -13.48
N ARG A 34 -17.72 -2.84 -12.97
CA ARG A 34 -17.91 -3.47 -11.66
C ARG A 34 -17.44 -4.92 -11.70
N VAL A 35 -16.55 -5.29 -10.78
CA VAL A 35 -15.98 -6.64 -10.66
C VAL A 35 -16.44 -7.35 -9.39
N PHE A 36 -16.85 -6.60 -8.36
CA PHE A 36 -17.50 -7.10 -7.13
C PHE A 36 -18.31 -6.00 -6.44
N GLY A 37 -19.08 -6.36 -5.41
CA GLY A 37 -19.95 -5.42 -4.69
C GLY A 37 -19.15 -4.42 -3.83
N ALA A 38 -19.70 -3.23 -3.64
CA ALA A 38 -19.09 -2.19 -2.80
C ALA A 38 -18.95 -2.64 -1.33
N GLU A 39 -19.93 -3.37 -0.82
CA GLU A 39 -19.90 -3.93 0.53
C GLU A 39 -18.75 -4.94 0.69
N THR A 40 -18.57 -5.83 -0.30
CA THR A 40 -17.43 -6.76 -0.33
C THR A 40 -16.10 -6.02 -0.31
N ALA A 41 -15.96 -4.97 -1.13
CA ALA A 41 -14.76 -4.13 -1.13
C ALA A 41 -14.49 -3.52 0.25
N ALA A 42 -15.51 -2.97 0.90
CA ALA A 42 -15.39 -2.37 2.22
C ALA A 42 -15.01 -3.40 3.29
N VAL A 43 -15.56 -4.61 3.24
CA VAL A 43 -15.20 -5.72 4.16
C VAL A 43 -13.73 -6.10 3.97
N VAL A 44 -13.29 -6.29 2.73
CA VAL A 44 -11.89 -6.65 2.41
C VAL A 44 -10.93 -5.54 2.86
N ARG A 45 -11.24 -4.25 2.64
CA ARG A 45 -10.41 -3.14 3.14
C ARG A 45 -10.22 -3.20 4.65
N ARG A 46 -11.31 -3.46 5.42
CA ARG A 46 -11.22 -3.62 6.89
C ARG A 46 -10.34 -4.80 7.31
N MET A 47 -10.41 -5.92 6.59
CA MET A 47 -9.51 -7.07 6.83
C MET A 47 -8.05 -6.72 6.56
N LEU A 48 -7.79 -5.92 5.52
CA LEU A 48 -6.45 -5.48 5.16
C LEU A 48 -5.87 -4.43 6.13
N GLU A 49 -6.71 -3.68 6.87
CA GLU A 49 -6.25 -2.79 7.95
C GLU A 49 -5.54 -3.58 9.06
N ALA A 50 -6.03 -4.78 9.40
CA ALA A 50 -5.42 -5.63 10.43
C ALA A 50 -3.98 -6.06 10.09
N MET A 51 -3.60 -6.07 8.81
CA MET A 51 -2.24 -6.43 8.39
C MET A 51 -1.19 -5.38 8.76
N VAL A 52 -1.61 -4.14 8.95
CA VAL A 52 -0.76 -2.99 9.29
C VAL A 52 -0.80 -2.66 10.79
N ALA A 53 -1.70 -3.28 11.54
CA ALA A 53 -1.74 -3.17 13.00
C ALA A 53 -0.40 -3.60 13.65
N PRO A 54 -0.11 -3.17 14.90
CA PRO A 54 1.16 -3.48 15.58
C PRO A 54 1.50 -4.97 15.66
N ASP A 55 0.48 -5.82 15.74
CA ASP A 55 0.55 -7.29 15.76
C ASP A 55 0.38 -7.92 14.36
N GLY A 56 0.22 -7.11 13.33
CA GLY A 56 0.06 -7.54 11.94
C GLY A 56 1.37 -7.93 11.26
N THR A 57 1.27 -8.34 10.00
CA THR A 57 2.44 -8.77 9.19
C THR A 57 3.27 -7.62 8.64
N ALA A 58 2.79 -6.37 8.69
CA ALA A 58 3.45 -5.19 8.15
C ALA A 58 3.23 -3.93 9.01
N PRO A 59 3.58 -3.92 10.31
CA PRO A 59 3.44 -2.72 11.13
C PRO A 59 4.30 -1.56 10.59
N GLY A 60 5.42 -1.84 9.91
CA GLY A 60 6.27 -0.84 9.25
C GLY A 60 5.62 -0.13 8.06
N ALA A 61 4.44 -0.55 7.60
CA ALA A 61 3.69 0.14 6.55
C ALA A 61 2.70 1.19 7.10
N ALA A 62 2.60 1.34 8.43
CA ALA A 62 1.73 2.34 9.05
C ALA A 62 2.14 3.75 8.65
N VAL A 63 1.16 4.61 8.41
CA VAL A 63 1.34 6.03 8.07
C VAL A 63 0.72 6.88 9.17
N LEU A 64 1.49 7.77 9.77
CA LEU A 64 1.03 8.61 10.87
C LEU A 64 -0.16 9.47 10.43
N GLY A 65 -1.25 9.39 11.19
CA GLY A 65 -2.48 10.13 10.92
C GLY A 65 -3.41 9.47 9.92
N TYR A 66 -3.06 8.31 9.38
CA TYR A 66 -3.90 7.63 8.38
C TYR A 66 -4.08 6.15 8.68
N ARG A 67 -5.29 5.64 8.48
CA ARG A 67 -5.51 4.19 8.38
C ARG A 67 -4.96 3.70 7.05
N VAL A 68 -4.21 2.62 7.12
CA VAL A 68 -3.63 1.95 5.95
C VAL A 68 -4.24 0.56 5.83
N ALA A 69 -4.68 0.20 4.64
CA ALA A 69 -5.08 -1.16 4.28
C ALA A 69 -4.10 -1.73 3.28
N GLY A 70 -3.54 -2.92 3.54
CA GLY A 70 -2.55 -3.49 2.64
C GLY A 70 -2.18 -4.93 2.95
N LYS A 71 -1.36 -5.53 2.08
CA LYS A 71 -0.86 -6.90 2.21
C LYS A 71 0.56 -7.03 1.74
N THR A 72 1.32 -7.81 2.49
CA THR A 72 2.68 -8.23 2.13
C THR A 72 2.66 -9.38 1.13
N GLY A 73 3.70 -9.45 0.32
CA GLY A 73 4.05 -10.64 -0.44
C GLY A 73 5.56 -10.89 -0.37
N THR A 74 5.94 -12.15 -0.31
CA THR A 74 7.34 -12.58 -0.35
C THR A 74 7.38 -13.86 -1.16
N VAL A 75 8.00 -13.78 -2.33
CA VAL A 75 8.02 -14.87 -3.32
C VAL A 75 9.45 -15.27 -3.58
N LYS A 76 9.76 -16.57 -3.45
CA LYS A 76 11.03 -17.14 -3.91
C LYS A 76 11.11 -17.03 -5.44
N LYS A 77 12.26 -16.62 -5.94
CA LYS A 77 12.48 -16.52 -7.40
C LYS A 77 12.71 -17.92 -7.97
N PHE A 78 12.12 -18.15 -9.13
CA PHE A 78 12.34 -19.36 -9.90
C PHE A 78 13.58 -19.20 -10.80
N GLY A 79 14.40 -20.22 -10.89
CA GLY A 79 15.62 -20.28 -11.72
C GLY A 79 15.75 -21.63 -12.41
N PRO A 80 16.87 -21.89 -13.10
CA PRO A 80 17.11 -23.15 -13.82
C PRO A 80 16.96 -24.40 -12.94
N ASP A 81 17.37 -24.30 -11.66
CA ASP A 81 17.35 -25.39 -10.69
C ASP A 81 16.10 -25.41 -9.80
N GLY A 82 15.05 -24.68 -10.17
CA GLY A 82 13.82 -24.54 -9.39
C GLY A 82 13.74 -23.24 -8.58
N TYR A 83 13.02 -23.28 -7.44
CA TYR A 83 12.92 -22.12 -6.55
C TYR A 83 14.22 -21.88 -5.78
N SER A 84 14.72 -20.65 -5.87
CA SER A 84 15.92 -20.23 -5.12
C SER A 84 15.64 -20.20 -3.61
N ASP A 85 16.65 -20.58 -2.80
CA ASP A 85 16.55 -20.51 -1.34
C ASP A 85 16.93 -19.15 -0.77
N ASP A 86 17.62 -18.31 -1.53
CA ASP A 86 18.21 -17.05 -1.10
C ASP A 86 17.74 -15.81 -1.90
N ARG A 87 17.02 -16.01 -3.03
CA ARG A 87 16.55 -14.91 -3.88
C ARG A 87 15.04 -14.73 -3.77
N TYR A 88 14.63 -13.54 -3.37
CA TYR A 88 13.23 -13.21 -3.13
C TYR A 88 12.79 -11.99 -3.94
N LEU A 89 11.51 -11.97 -4.28
CA LEU A 89 10.79 -10.77 -4.65
C LEU A 89 9.89 -10.40 -3.47
N SER A 90 10.18 -9.28 -2.84
CA SER A 90 9.46 -8.80 -1.66
C SER A 90 8.59 -7.63 -2.04
N LEU A 91 7.33 -7.64 -1.61
CA LEU A 91 6.40 -6.59 -1.98
C LEU A 91 5.45 -6.23 -0.83
N PHE A 92 4.93 -5.00 -0.91
CA PHE A 92 3.77 -4.53 -0.17
C PHE A 92 2.85 -3.79 -1.14
N ALA A 93 1.58 -4.16 -1.14
CA ALA A 93 0.52 -3.46 -1.88
C ALA A 93 -0.49 -2.92 -0.87
N GLY A 94 -0.83 -1.65 -0.97
CA GLY A 94 -1.74 -1.03 -0.03
C GLY A 94 -2.37 0.25 -0.55
N MET A 95 -3.25 0.81 0.28
CA MET A 95 -3.98 2.03 0.02
C MET A 95 -4.13 2.86 1.29
N ALA A 96 -4.26 4.16 1.14
CA ALA A 96 -4.54 5.10 2.21
C ALA A 96 -5.33 6.32 1.70
N PRO A 97 -6.22 6.90 2.54
CA PRO A 97 -6.78 6.33 3.77
C PRO A 97 -7.58 5.04 3.48
N ALA A 98 -7.66 4.09 4.43
CA ALA A 98 -8.28 2.78 4.17
C ALA A 98 -9.80 2.85 3.92
N ARG A 99 -10.48 3.84 4.53
CA ARG A 99 -11.95 3.98 4.46
C ARG A 99 -12.43 4.75 3.24
N ASP A 100 -11.66 5.77 2.84
CA ASP A 100 -11.88 6.58 1.63
C ASP A 100 -10.55 6.67 0.85
N PRO A 101 -10.17 5.60 0.13
CA PRO A 101 -8.86 5.50 -0.49
C PRO A 101 -8.62 6.58 -1.55
N ARG A 102 -7.53 7.32 -1.38
CA ARG A 102 -7.11 8.36 -2.32
C ARG A 102 -5.91 7.91 -3.15
N VAL A 103 -5.10 7.03 -2.59
CA VAL A 103 -3.89 6.52 -3.23
C VAL A 103 -3.80 5.02 -3.05
N VAL A 104 -3.47 4.32 -4.13
CA VAL A 104 -3.03 2.92 -4.12
C VAL A 104 -1.57 2.89 -4.52
N MET A 105 -0.76 2.14 -3.77
CA MET A 105 0.67 2.02 -4.03
C MET A 105 1.13 0.56 -3.91
N VAL A 106 2.01 0.17 -4.82
CA VAL A 106 2.72 -1.12 -4.78
C VAL A 106 4.20 -0.86 -4.73
N VAL A 107 4.85 -1.36 -3.69
CA VAL A 107 6.30 -1.34 -3.54
C VAL A 107 6.83 -2.75 -3.79
N MET A 108 7.79 -2.89 -4.68
CA MET A 108 8.42 -4.17 -5.03
C MET A 108 9.94 -4.04 -4.94
N LEU A 109 10.56 -4.88 -4.12
CA LEU A 109 12.02 -4.97 -4.01
C LEU A 109 12.49 -6.32 -4.55
N ASN A 110 13.32 -6.26 -5.57
CA ASN A 110 13.91 -7.43 -6.19
C ASN A 110 15.23 -7.77 -5.52
N GLU A 111 15.32 -8.98 -4.94
CA GLU A 111 16.50 -9.51 -4.27
C GLU A 111 17.06 -8.58 -3.17
N PRO A 112 16.28 -8.25 -2.12
CA PRO A 112 16.79 -7.46 -1.00
C PRO A 112 17.97 -8.20 -0.33
N ARG A 113 19.08 -7.47 -0.07
CA ARG A 113 20.35 -8.08 0.38
C ARG A 113 20.77 -7.72 1.81
N ALA A 114 20.00 -6.90 2.52
CA ALA A 114 20.38 -6.42 3.86
C ALA A 114 19.99 -7.38 5.00
N GLY A 115 19.99 -8.68 4.76
CA GLY A 115 19.65 -9.71 5.77
C GLY A 115 18.16 -9.81 6.08
N LYS A 116 17.32 -8.99 5.48
CA LYS A 116 15.85 -9.00 5.59
C LYS A 116 15.23 -9.17 4.20
N PHE A 117 14.21 -10.00 4.10
CA PHE A 117 13.55 -10.28 2.81
C PHE A 117 12.03 -10.34 2.90
N TYR A 118 11.43 -10.32 4.09
CA TYR A 118 9.97 -10.29 4.23
C TYR A 118 9.41 -8.94 3.76
N GLY A 119 8.37 -8.97 2.91
CA GLY A 119 7.76 -7.77 2.33
C GLY A 119 7.37 -6.71 3.36
N GLY A 120 6.83 -7.12 4.53
CA GLY A 120 6.50 -6.20 5.62
C GLY A 120 7.72 -5.47 6.22
N GLN A 121 8.90 -6.13 6.21
CA GLN A 121 10.13 -5.58 6.78
C GLN A 121 10.89 -4.67 5.82
N VAL A 122 10.82 -4.94 4.50
CA VAL A 122 11.63 -4.23 3.51
C VAL A 122 10.79 -3.30 2.63
N ALA A 123 9.57 -3.70 2.21
CA ALA A 123 8.70 -2.89 1.39
C ALA A 123 7.75 -2.00 2.21
N GLY A 124 7.33 -2.45 3.40
CA GLY A 124 6.46 -1.68 4.31
C GLY A 124 6.99 -0.30 4.66
N PRO A 125 8.23 -0.17 5.16
CA PRO A 125 8.80 1.15 5.50
C PRO A 125 8.92 2.10 4.30
N VAL A 126 9.23 1.58 3.11
CA VAL A 126 9.26 2.37 1.87
C VAL A 126 7.86 2.87 1.52
N PHE A 127 6.86 1.96 1.61
CA PHE A 127 5.47 2.35 1.41
C PHE A 127 5.06 3.46 2.39
N SER A 128 5.35 3.31 3.68
CA SER A 128 5.01 4.29 4.71
C SER A 128 5.58 5.67 4.39
N ALA A 129 6.87 5.76 4.10
CA ALA A 129 7.55 7.03 3.83
C ALA A 129 6.99 7.72 2.57
N VAL A 130 6.86 6.98 1.46
CA VAL A 130 6.37 7.55 0.19
C VAL A 130 4.88 7.90 0.28
N MET A 131 4.07 7.07 0.92
CA MET A 131 2.63 7.32 1.09
C MET A 131 2.38 8.57 1.93
N ALA A 132 3.11 8.75 3.04
CA ALA A 132 2.99 9.93 3.90
C ALA A 132 3.19 11.22 3.10
N GLU A 133 4.28 11.30 2.32
CA GLU A 133 4.56 12.46 1.47
C GLU A 133 3.56 12.63 0.34
N THR A 134 3.10 11.53 -0.25
CA THR A 134 2.08 11.58 -1.32
C THR A 134 0.77 12.16 -0.81
N LEU A 135 0.28 11.69 0.35
CA LEU A 135 -0.95 12.20 0.95
C LEU A 135 -0.83 13.67 1.33
N ARG A 136 0.34 14.09 1.85
CA ARG A 136 0.64 15.49 2.15
C ARG A 136 0.60 16.36 0.89
N LEU A 137 1.25 15.94 -0.20
CA LEU A 137 1.26 16.67 -1.48
C LEU A 137 -0.13 16.77 -2.11
N LEU A 138 -0.97 15.77 -1.91
CA LEU A 138 -2.34 15.74 -2.39
C LEU A 138 -3.33 16.49 -1.46
N ASN A 139 -2.83 17.06 -0.35
CA ASN A 139 -3.64 17.72 0.68
C ASN A 139 -4.79 16.83 1.18
N VAL A 140 -4.53 15.53 1.38
CA VAL A 140 -5.50 14.60 1.97
C VAL A 140 -5.49 14.80 3.48
N GLU A 141 -6.66 15.06 4.06
CA GLU A 141 -6.78 15.21 5.51
C GLU A 141 -6.55 13.88 6.25
N PRO A 142 -5.84 13.90 7.41
CA PRO A 142 -5.71 12.72 8.27
C PRO A 142 -7.06 12.19 8.72
N ASP A 143 -7.26 10.87 8.69
CA ASP A 143 -8.48 10.18 9.13
C ASP A 143 -8.34 9.53 10.52
N VAL A 144 -7.17 9.72 11.16
CA VAL A 144 -6.88 9.32 12.55
C VAL A 144 -6.32 10.53 13.31
N ALA A 145 -6.81 10.73 14.53
CA ALA A 145 -6.26 11.77 15.40
C ALA A 145 -4.78 11.49 15.68
N ILE A 146 -3.94 12.51 15.47
CA ILE A 146 -2.52 12.45 15.79
C ILE A 146 -2.35 13.05 17.18
N ASP A 147 -1.72 12.29 18.09
CA ASP A 147 -1.33 12.83 19.40
C ASP A 147 -0.47 14.09 19.21
N PRO A 148 -0.83 15.22 19.83
CA PRO A 148 -0.08 16.47 19.71
C PRO A 148 1.41 16.31 20.05
N ALA A 149 1.78 15.45 21.00
CA ALA A 149 3.16 15.18 21.38
C ALA A 149 3.96 14.53 20.23
N VAL A 150 3.34 13.59 19.50
CA VAL A 150 3.95 12.93 18.35
C VAL A 150 4.09 13.89 17.16
N ARG A 151 3.12 14.80 17.01
CA ARG A 151 3.15 15.83 15.95
C ARG A 151 4.31 16.78 16.12
N MET A 152 4.60 17.19 17.37
CA MET A 152 5.74 18.08 17.68
C MET A 152 7.09 17.40 17.47
N ALA A 153 7.22 16.12 17.83
CA ALA A 153 8.45 15.35 17.64
C ALA A 153 8.83 15.21 16.16
N ASN A 154 7.85 15.02 15.26
CA ASN A 154 8.08 14.91 13.82
C ASN A 154 8.33 16.26 13.12
N ALA A 155 7.82 17.37 13.64
CA ALA A 155 8.07 18.71 13.10
C ALA A 155 9.50 19.21 13.35
N GLY A 156 10.21 18.67 14.36
CA GLY A 156 11.59 19.04 14.69
C GLY A 156 12.68 18.28 13.94
N GLY A 157 12.34 17.32 13.09
CA GLY A 157 13.28 16.43 12.40
C GLY A 157 13.72 16.85 11.00
N VAL A 158 13.28 18.00 10.50
CA VAL A 158 13.71 18.54 9.20
C VAL A 158 14.72 19.67 9.44
N ARG A 159 15.98 19.29 9.57
CA ARG A 159 17.14 20.19 9.37
C ARG A 159 18.11 19.51 8.41
#